data_70df819214428fe5c15436b0d929dc0d
#
_entry.id   70df819214428fe5c15436b0d929dc0d
#
_cell.length_a   1.000
_cell.length_b   1.000
_cell.length_c   1.000
_cell.angle_alpha   90.00
_cell.angle_beta   90.00
_cell.angle_gamma   90.00
#
_symmetry.space_group_name_H-M   'P 1'
#
loop_
_entity.id
_entity.type
_entity.pdbx_description
1 polymer ?
#
loop_
_entity_poly.entity_id
_entity_poly.type
_entity_poly.pdbx_seq_one_letter_code
_entity_poly.pdbx_strand_id
1 'polypeptide(L)'
;MPALNHIIVPAKDKDVSAQFLADILGVKAQPQWGPFRPVQTSNGVTLDFVDSKDVRTQHYAFLVDDAEFDASFARVKDAGLAYFAGPHKEGPGEINHHWGGRGVYFEDPNGHLLELITKPYGELPPG
;
A
#
# COMPACT_ATOMS: atom_id res chain seq x y z
N MET A 1 2.20 5.13 24.73
CA MET A 1 2.37 4.02 23.79
C MET A 1 3.14 4.50 22.58
N PRO A 2 4.22 3.82 22.20
CA PRO A 2 4.89 4.20 20.95
C PRO A 2 3.98 3.92 19.76
N ALA A 3 4.01 4.83 18.79
CA ALA A 3 3.24 4.72 17.56
C ALA A 3 4.14 5.02 16.38
N LEU A 4 3.93 4.30 15.29
CA LEU A 4 4.67 4.57 14.06
C LEU A 4 4.22 5.92 13.51
N ASN A 5 5.18 6.82 13.27
CA ASN A 5 4.88 8.17 12.77
C ASN A 5 5.08 8.27 11.25
N HIS A 6 6.25 7.88 10.78
CA HIS A 6 6.55 7.92 9.35
C HIS A 6 7.60 6.87 9.00
N ILE A 7 7.64 6.51 7.72
CA ILE A 7 8.67 5.64 7.15
C ILE A 7 9.16 6.26 5.84
N ILE A 8 10.41 6.00 5.49
CA ILE A 8 10.98 6.43 4.22
C ILE A 8 10.79 5.30 3.21
N VAL A 9 10.22 5.64 2.04
CA VAL A 9 9.95 4.68 0.98
C VAL A 9 10.80 5.06 -0.23
N PRO A 10 11.81 4.25 -0.58
CA PRO A 10 12.62 4.54 -1.76
C PRO A 10 11.82 4.31 -3.03
N ALA A 11 12.05 5.17 -4.02
CA ALA A 11 11.32 5.13 -5.29
C ALA A 11 12.24 5.54 -6.43
N LYS A 12 11.96 4.99 -7.62
CA LYS A 12 12.66 5.42 -8.84
C LYS A 12 12.31 6.86 -9.18
N ASP A 13 11.04 7.23 -8.95
CA ASP A 13 10.52 8.58 -9.08
C ASP A 13 9.51 8.80 -7.95
N LYS A 14 9.87 9.62 -6.97
CA LYS A 14 9.03 9.83 -5.79
C LYS A 14 7.66 10.39 -6.11
N ASP A 15 7.58 11.26 -7.12
CA ASP A 15 6.30 11.90 -7.48
C ASP A 15 5.36 10.90 -8.14
N VAL A 16 5.86 10.07 -9.04
CA VAL A 16 5.10 9.01 -9.70
C VAL A 16 4.61 7.99 -8.65
N SER A 17 5.50 7.58 -7.76
CA SER A 17 5.17 6.57 -6.74
C SER A 17 4.19 7.08 -5.70
N ALA A 18 4.37 8.30 -5.22
CA ALA A 18 3.46 8.91 -4.26
C ALA A 18 2.07 9.11 -4.87
N GLN A 19 2.01 9.60 -6.11
CA GLN A 19 0.73 9.78 -6.80
C GLN A 19 0.03 8.44 -7.06
N PHE A 20 0.80 7.42 -7.45
CA PHE A 20 0.25 6.07 -7.63
C PHE A 20 -0.42 5.57 -6.35
N LEU A 21 0.27 5.63 -5.22
CA LEU A 21 -0.29 5.17 -3.95
C LEU A 21 -1.50 6.00 -3.55
N ALA A 22 -1.40 7.32 -3.67
CA ALA A 22 -2.50 8.22 -3.35
C ALA A 22 -3.74 7.92 -4.20
N ASP A 23 -3.56 7.69 -5.49
CA ASP A 23 -4.66 7.36 -6.40
C ASP A 23 -5.33 6.05 -6.02
N ILE A 24 -4.54 5.01 -5.70
CA ILE A 24 -5.10 3.71 -5.31
C ILE A 24 -5.86 3.80 -3.98
N LEU A 25 -5.29 4.48 -2.98
CA LEU A 25 -5.90 4.59 -1.66
C LEU A 25 -7.03 5.64 -1.61
N GLY A 26 -7.16 6.48 -2.63
CA GLY A 26 -8.17 7.55 -2.63
C GLY A 26 -7.83 8.69 -1.70
N VAL A 27 -6.55 8.98 -1.51
CA VAL A 27 -6.05 10.09 -0.70
C VAL A 27 -5.23 11.03 -1.57
N LYS A 28 -4.78 12.15 -1.01
CA LYS A 28 -3.94 13.11 -1.74
C LYS A 28 -2.48 12.92 -1.37
N ALA A 29 -1.61 12.92 -2.39
CA ALA A 29 -0.20 13.12 -2.14
C ALA A 29 0.01 14.55 -1.63
N GLN A 30 0.79 14.69 -0.56
CA GLN A 30 1.05 16.00 0.03
C GLN A 30 2.11 16.74 -0.80
N PRO A 31 2.18 18.09 -0.70
CA PRO A 31 3.25 18.83 -1.36
C PRO A 31 4.63 18.34 -0.93
N GLN A 32 5.60 18.44 -1.82
CA GLN A 32 6.98 18.05 -1.52
C GLN A 32 7.48 18.76 -0.26
N TRP A 33 8.09 17.98 0.62
CA TRP A 33 8.70 18.48 1.85
C TRP A 33 10.16 18.01 1.89
N GLY A 34 11.11 18.93 1.76
CA GLY A 34 12.51 18.56 1.63
C GLY A 34 12.70 17.64 0.42
N PRO A 35 13.37 16.48 0.57
CA PRO A 35 13.53 15.51 -0.51
C PRO A 35 12.35 14.56 -0.68
N PHE A 36 11.28 14.73 0.11
CA PHE A 36 10.20 13.76 0.22
C PHE A 36 8.92 14.21 -0.47
N ARG A 37 8.20 13.24 -1.04
CA ARG A 37 6.81 13.41 -1.44
C ARG A 37 5.94 12.55 -0.53
N PRO A 38 5.25 13.16 0.46
CA PRO A 38 4.56 12.39 1.49
C PRO A 38 3.17 11.93 1.08
N VAL A 39 2.78 10.72 1.54
CA VAL A 39 1.40 10.24 1.50
C VAL A 39 1.03 9.79 2.90
N GLN A 40 -0.03 10.38 3.48
CA GLN A 40 -0.46 10.06 4.83
C GLN A 40 -1.63 9.09 4.82
N THR A 41 -1.55 8.06 5.66
CA THR A 41 -2.65 7.12 5.87
C THR A 41 -3.66 7.66 6.88
N SER A 42 -4.82 7.02 6.98
CA SER A 42 -5.91 7.48 7.84
C SER A 42 -5.57 7.43 9.33
N ASN A 43 -4.61 6.61 9.73
CA ASN A 43 -4.16 6.53 11.13
C ASN A 43 -2.95 7.41 11.42
N GLY A 44 -2.65 8.35 10.54
CA GLY A 44 -1.62 9.36 10.76
C GLY A 44 -0.19 8.93 10.47
N VAL A 45 0.01 7.76 9.88
CA VAL A 45 1.35 7.31 9.45
C VAL A 45 1.66 7.91 8.08
N THR A 46 2.83 8.53 7.94
CA THR A 46 3.25 9.13 6.67
C THR A 46 4.26 8.23 5.97
N LEU A 47 4.01 7.94 4.70
CA LEU A 47 4.98 7.30 3.81
C LEU A 47 5.70 8.41 3.04
N ASP A 48 6.98 8.61 3.35
CA ASP A 48 7.82 9.64 2.73
C ASP A 48 8.57 9.05 1.54
N PHE A 49 8.02 9.22 0.36
CA PHE A 49 8.68 8.75 -0.87
C PHE A 49 9.89 9.62 -1.20
N VAL A 50 11.01 8.99 -1.49
CA VAL A 50 12.26 9.66 -1.81
C VAL A 50 12.88 9.03 -3.06
N ASP A 51 13.47 9.86 -3.93
CA ASP A 51 14.20 9.37 -5.09
C ASP A 51 15.41 8.55 -4.66
N SER A 52 15.55 7.37 -5.23
CA SER A 52 16.68 6.49 -4.94
C SER A 52 17.12 5.78 -6.21
N LYS A 53 18.44 5.68 -6.40
CA LYS A 53 19.03 4.91 -7.50
C LYS A 53 19.02 3.41 -7.22
N ASP A 54 18.96 3.03 -5.95
CA ASP A 54 18.99 1.64 -5.49
C ASP A 54 17.74 1.38 -4.66
N VAL A 55 16.66 0.99 -5.34
CA VAL A 55 15.39 0.72 -4.67
C VAL A 55 15.37 -0.73 -4.23
N ARG A 56 15.39 -0.93 -2.91
CA ARG A 56 15.13 -2.24 -2.31
C ARG A 56 13.64 -2.36 -2.06
N THR A 57 13.03 -3.36 -2.67
CA THR A 57 11.59 -3.56 -2.56
C THR A 57 11.20 -4.02 -1.16
N GLN A 58 10.06 -3.52 -0.71
CA GLN A 58 9.48 -3.82 0.61
C GLN A 58 8.02 -4.23 0.44
N HIS A 59 7.41 -4.68 1.53
CA HIS A 59 6.01 -5.04 1.59
C HIS A 59 5.27 -4.06 2.50
N TYR A 60 4.23 -3.42 1.97
CA TYR A 60 3.38 -2.49 2.71
C TYR A 60 1.94 -2.96 2.66
N ALA A 61 1.33 -3.17 3.82
CA ALA A 61 -0.06 -3.61 3.93
C ALA A 61 -0.91 -2.51 4.56
N PHE A 62 -2.08 -2.29 3.99
CA PHE A 62 -3.02 -1.25 4.43
C PHE A 62 -4.31 -1.91 4.90
N LEU A 63 -4.71 -1.60 6.13
CA LEU A 63 -5.99 -2.02 6.67
C LEU A 63 -7.06 -1.03 6.20
N VAL A 64 -8.07 -1.55 5.51
CA VAL A 64 -9.15 -0.75 4.95
C VAL A 64 -10.50 -1.36 5.38
N ASP A 65 -11.56 -0.56 5.38
CA ASP A 65 -12.90 -1.13 5.54
C ASP A 65 -13.41 -1.71 4.22
N ASP A 66 -14.57 -2.35 4.24
CA ASP A 66 -15.11 -3.00 3.04
C ASP A 66 -15.38 -2.01 1.92
N ALA A 67 -15.89 -0.82 2.22
CA ALA A 67 -16.16 0.21 1.22
C ALA A 67 -14.86 0.73 0.61
N GLU A 68 -13.84 0.95 1.42
CA GLU A 68 -12.52 1.36 0.95
C GLU A 68 -11.87 0.27 0.11
N PHE A 69 -12.01 -1.00 0.51
CA PHE A 69 -11.52 -2.13 -0.28
C PHE A 69 -12.17 -2.15 -1.67
N ASP A 70 -13.49 -2.04 -1.73
CA ASP A 70 -14.21 -2.04 -3.01
C ASP A 70 -13.73 -0.91 -3.92
N ALA A 71 -13.58 0.29 -3.38
CA ALA A 71 -13.14 1.45 -4.14
C ALA A 71 -11.69 1.31 -4.62
N SER A 72 -10.77 0.93 -3.73
CA SER A 72 -9.36 0.78 -4.06
C SER A 72 -9.13 -0.39 -5.01
N PHE A 73 -9.81 -1.51 -4.81
CA PHE A 73 -9.70 -2.65 -5.70
C PHE A 73 -10.22 -2.32 -7.11
N ALA A 74 -11.30 -1.55 -7.21
CA ALA A 74 -11.78 -1.07 -8.50
C ALA A 74 -10.71 -0.23 -9.20
N ARG A 75 -9.98 0.62 -8.47
CA ARG A 75 -8.90 1.44 -9.03
C ARG A 75 -7.72 0.58 -9.50
N VAL A 76 -7.38 -0.48 -8.77
CA VAL A 76 -6.35 -1.45 -9.18
C VAL A 76 -6.73 -2.08 -10.52
N LYS A 77 -7.98 -2.54 -10.65
CA LYS A 77 -8.47 -3.15 -11.89
C LYS A 77 -8.53 -2.14 -13.04
N ASP A 78 -9.04 -0.94 -12.77
CA ASP A 78 -9.17 0.11 -13.78
C ASP A 78 -7.81 0.57 -14.30
N ALA A 79 -6.77 0.52 -13.47
CA ALA A 79 -5.41 0.84 -13.87
C ALA A 79 -4.74 -0.28 -14.67
N GLY A 80 -5.41 -1.42 -14.85
CA GLY A 80 -4.86 -2.56 -15.57
C GLY A 80 -3.74 -3.28 -14.84
N LEU A 81 -3.67 -3.14 -13.52
CA LEU A 81 -2.62 -3.76 -12.74
C LEU A 81 -2.88 -5.25 -12.56
N ALA A 82 -1.84 -6.06 -12.61
CA ALA A 82 -1.90 -7.44 -12.18
C ALA A 82 -2.12 -7.48 -10.67
N TYR A 83 -2.97 -8.40 -10.20
CA TYR A 83 -3.20 -8.59 -8.77
C TYR A 83 -3.31 -10.07 -8.43
N PHE A 84 -3.09 -10.38 -7.16
CA PHE A 84 -2.89 -11.76 -6.73
C PHE A 84 -3.52 -11.99 -5.36
N ALA A 85 -3.89 -13.25 -5.11
CA ALA A 85 -4.40 -13.65 -3.78
C ALA A 85 -3.29 -13.80 -2.75
N GLY A 86 -2.05 -14.04 -3.18
CA GLY A 86 -0.92 -14.29 -2.30
C GLY A 86 0.30 -13.42 -2.60
N PRO A 87 1.25 -13.36 -1.64
CA PRO A 87 2.39 -12.43 -1.72
C PRO A 87 3.47 -12.84 -2.73
N HIS A 88 3.45 -14.08 -3.20
CA HIS A 88 4.40 -14.59 -4.18
C HIS A 88 3.72 -14.87 -5.52
N LYS A 89 2.77 -14.02 -5.88
CA LYS A 89 1.99 -14.09 -7.13
C LYS A 89 1.11 -15.34 -7.24
N GLU A 90 0.72 -15.90 -6.09
CA GLU A 90 -0.25 -16.98 -6.05
C GLU A 90 -1.65 -16.45 -6.39
N GLY A 91 -2.45 -17.26 -7.07
CA GLY A 91 -3.82 -16.88 -7.42
C GLY A 91 -3.92 -15.62 -8.27
N PRO A 92 -3.27 -15.59 -9.49
CA PRO A 92 -3.37 -14.40 -10.34
C PRO A 92 -4.83 -14.12 -10.72
N GLY A 93 -5.24 -12.85 -10.60
CA GLY A 93 -6.60 -12.42 -10.86
C GLY A 93 -7.61 -12.80 -9.78
N GLU A 94 -7.13 -13.22 -8.62
CA GLU A 94 -7.96 -13.61 -7.48
C GLU A 94 -7.65 -12.77 -6.24
N ILE A 95 -8.60 -12.74 -5.30
CA ILE A 95 -8.41 -12.17 -3.97
C ILE A 95 -8.44 -13.29 -2.94
N ASN A 96 -7.99 -13.01 -1.71
CA ASN A 96 -8.08 -13.96 -0.61
C ASN A 96 -9.14 -13.52 0.40
N HIS A 97 -9.49 -14.44 1.29
CA HIS A 97 -10.46 -14.21 2.37
C HIS A 97 -9.87 -14.56 3.74
N HIS A 98 -8.61 -14.19 3.94
CA HIS A 98 -7.91 -14.48 5.18
C HIS A 98 -8.62 -13.80 6.36
N TRP A 99 -8.63 -14.47 7.50
CA TRP A 99 -9.19 -13.96 8.76
C TRP A 99 -10.67 -13.60 8.67
N GLY A 100 -11.40 -14.21 7.72
CA GLY A 100 -12.82 -13.91 7.50
C GLY A 100 -13.08 -12.58 6.79
N GLY A 101 -12.04 -11.98 6.20
CA GLY A 101 -12.15 -10.74 5.44
C GLY A 101 -11.81 -10.91 3.97
N ARG A 102 -11.26 -9.86 3.39
CA ARG A 102 -10.78 -9.85 2.00
C ARG A 102 -9.39 -9.26 1.94
N GLY A 103 -8.57 -9.77 1.03
CA GLY A 103 -7.22 -9.24 0.81
C GLY A 103 -6.81 -9.38 -0.64
N VAL A 104 -5.91 -8.50 -1.09
CA VAL A 104 -5.35 -8.53 -2.44
C VAL A 104 -3.94 -7.96 -2.42
N TYR A 105 -3.09 -8.53 -3.26
CA TYR A 105 -1.69 -8.11 -3.44
C TYR A 105 -1.49 -7.55 -4.84
N PHE A 106 -0.71 -6.49 -4.96
CA PHE A 106 -0.31 -5.90 -6.24
C PHE A 106 0.99 -5.14 -6.05
N GLU A 107 1.66 -4.80 -7.13
CA GLU A 107 2.94 -4.08 -7.06
C GLU A 107 2.78 -2.61 -7.43
N ASP A 108 3.60 -1.76 -6.81
CA ASP A 108 3.73 -0.37 -7.19
C ASP A 108 4.75 -0.21 -8.36
N PRO A 109 4.97 1.01 -8.91
CA PRO A 109 5.91 1.19 -10.01
C PRO A 109 7.36 0.80 -9.73
N ASN A 110 7.73 0.64 -8.46
CA ASN A 110 9.09 0.25 -8.05
C ASN A 110 9.23 -1.25 -7.84
N GLY A 111 8.12 -1.99 -7.81
CA GLY A 111 8.11 -3.39 -7.43
C GLY A 111 7.90 -3.61 -5.93
N HIS A 112 7.58 -2.56 -5.16
CA HIS A 112 7.13 -2.77 -3.78
C HIS A 112 5.83 -3.56 -3.80
N LEU A 113 5.73 -4.55 -2.91
CA LEU A 113 4.52 -5.36 -2.79
C LEU A 113 3.52 -4.64 -1.89
N LEU A 114 2.38 -4.29 -2.44
CA LEU A 114 1.31 -3.64 -1.70
C LEU A 114 0.20 -4.64 -1.42
N GLU A 115 -0.45 -4.48 -0.29
CA GLU A 115 -1.55 -5.35 0.15
C GLU A 115 -2.66 -4.51 0.75
N LEU A 116 -3.90 -4.82 0.36
CA LEU A 116 -5.10 -4.30 1.03
C LEU A 116 -5.72 -5.44 1.81
N ILE A 117 -6.07 -5.21 3.07
CA ILE A 117 -6.74 -6.19 3.93
C ILE A 117 -7.91 -5.52 4.66
N THR A 118 -9.02 -6.25 4.81
CA THR A 118 -10.18 -5.73 5.55
C THR A 118 -10.22 -6.20 6.99
N LYS A 119 -9.40 -7.20 7.34
CA LYS A 119 -9.26 -7.68 8.72
C LYS A 119 -7.77 -7.70 9.07
N PRO A 120 -7.42 -7.32 10.29
CA PRO A 120 -6.03 -7.43 10.74
C PRO A 120 -5.55 -8.88 10.66
N TYR A 121 -4.24 -9.07 10.62
CA TYR A 121 -3.68 -10.39 10.89
C TYR A 121 -4.32 -10.97 12.13
N GLY A 122 -4.67 -12.23 12.15
CA GLY A 122 -5.22 -12.91 13.29
C GLY A 122 -4.86 -12.34 14.65
N GLU A 123 -4.97 -13.09 15.69
CA GLU A 123 -4.60 -12.59 17.01
C GLU A 123 -3.09 -12.61 17.19
N LEU A 124 -2.50 -11.44 17.38
CA LEU A 124 -1.10 -11.35 17.80
C LEU A 124 -1.02 -11.61 19.29
N PRO A 125 0.06 -12.27 19.78
CA PRO A 125 0.24 -12.46 21.22
C PRO A 125 0.26 -11.11 21.94
N PRO A 126 -0.29 -11.03 23.16
CA PRO A 126 -0.18 -9.79 23.95
C PRO A 126 1.29 -9.45 24.19
N GLY A 127 1.60 -8.19 23.99
CA GLY A 127 2.97 -7.68 24.12
C GLY A 127 3.46 -7.58 25.53
#